data_c9a5b82a84fdfd54fb1b27d2088ba5d8
#
_entry.id   c9a5b82a84fdfd54fb1b27d2088ba5d8
#
_cell.length_a   1.000
_cell.length_b   1.000
_cell.length_c   1.000
_cell.angle_alpha   90.00
_cell.angle_beta   90.00
_cell.angle_gamma   90.00
#
_symmetry.space_group_name_H-M   'P 1'
#
loop_
_entity.id
_entity.type
_entity.pdbx_description
1 polymer ?
#
loop_
_entity_poly.entity_id
_entity_poly.type
_entity_poly.pdbx_seq_one_letter_code
_entity_poly.pdbx_strand_id
1 'polypeptide(L)'
;MSAVEPFIHLAGVSKSYGKAQRKTLAISDATFDVLPGELVALVGPSGCGKSTLLKILAGLHPHDSGTVRLGSDTHPFDPARDIGMVFQAPLLLKWRRILDNVLLPAELLGLPMGPARARARELMAMVGLAGQEDKFPYELSGGMQQRAAIARALVHDPKLVLMDEPFGALDALTREKMNLELLRIWKESGKTIVFVTHGISEAVFLGTRVVVFTAGPARMADNFQIEFDRPRTLDIKTHEVFGAYTRRIYRLLGME
;
A
#
# COMPACT_ATOMS: atom_id res chain seq x y z
N MET A 1 0.68 18.21 25.47
CA MET A 1 0.20 17.11 24.62
C MET A 1 1.42 16.32 24.22
N SER A 2 1.58 15.06 24.66
CA SER A 2 2.67 14.21 24.21
C SER A 2 2.53 13.99 22.70
N ALA A 3 3.59 14.22 21.94
CA ALA A 3 3.60 13.95 20.51
C ALA A 3 3.27 12.46 20.28
N VAL A 4 2.36 12.16 19.36
CA VAL A 4 2.03 10.78 19.00
C VAL A 4 3.28 10.15 18.38
N GLU A 5 3.74 9.03 18.94
CA GLU A 5 4.90 8.33 18.42
C GLU A 5 4.60 7.78 17.01
N PRO A 6 5.49 8.02 16.01
CA PRO A 6 5.28 7.52 14.66
C PRO A 6 5.33 5.98 14.63
N PHE A 7 4.41 5.39 13.86
CA PHE A 7 4.38 3.95 13.61
C PHE A 7 5.46 3.50 12.61
N ILE A 8 5.77 4.37 11.63
CA ILE A 8 6.90 4.21 10.73
C ILE A 8 7.75 5.47 10.85
N HIS A 9 9.03 5.30 11.11
CA HIS A 9 10.03 6.38 11.12
C HIS A 9 11.12 6.08 10.10
N LEU A 10 11.28 6.97 9.13
CA LEU A 10 12.34 6.96 8.13
C LEU A 10 13.21 8.20 8.31
N ALA A 11 14.51 8.02 8.45
CA ALA A 11 15.48 9.11 8.56
C ALA A 11 16.69 8.87 7.65
N GLY A 12 16.85 9.68 6.62
CA GLY A 12 18.01 9.64 5.72
C GLY A 12 18.13 8.37 4.88
N VAL A 13 17.03 7.66 4.62
CA VAL A 13 17.06 6.35 3.96
C VAL A 13 17.47 6.48 2.51
N SER A 14 18.56 5.78 2.14
CA SER A 14 19.04 5.73 0.76
C SER A 14 19.26 4.29 0.31
N LYS A 15 19.10 4.06 -1.00
CA LYS A 15 19.29 2.75 -1.63
C LYS A 15 19.82 2.87 -3.04
N SER A 16 20.88 2.10 -3.32
CA SER A 16 21.46 1.96 -4.66
C SER A 16 21.41 0.52 -5.13
N TYR A 17 21.36 0.31 -6.42
CA TYR A 17 21.48 -0.98 -7.09
C TYR A 17 22.67 -1.01 -8.05
N GLY A 18 23.21 -2.19 -8.29
CA GLY A 18 24.31 -2.41 -9.22
C GLY A 18 25.63 -2.75 -8.55
N LYS A 19 26.64 -3.09 -9.36
CA LYS A 19 28.01 -3.40 -8.91
C LYS A 19 28.84 -2.13 -8.77
N ALA A 20 29.93 -2.18 -8.00
CA ALA A 20 30.74 -1.04 -7.54
C ALA A 20 31.02 0.06 -8.61
N GLN A 21 31.16 -0.29 -9.88
CA GLN A 21 31.47 0.63 -10.98
C GLN A 21 30.24 1.23 -11.70
N ARG A 22 29.02 0.72 -11.43
CA ARG A 22 27.76 1.22 -12.01
C ARG A 22 26.64 1.13 -10.98
N LYS A 23 26.75 1.90 -9.91
CA LYS A 23 25.66 2.05 -8.92
C LYS A 23 24.65 3.04 -9.43
N THR A 24 23.40 2.64 -9.50
CA THR A 24 22.25 3.52 -9.75
C THR A 24 21.55 3.78 -8.43
N LEU A 25 21.52 5.05 -8.02
CA LEU A 25 20.81 5.47 -6.81
C LEU A 25 19.29 5.41 -7.10
N ALA A 26 18.57 4.58 -6.37
CA ALA A 26 17.13 4.41 -6.50
C ALA A 26 16.36 5.32 -5.53
N ILE A 27 16.84 5.48 -4.30
CA ILE A 27 16.28 6.34 -3.26
C ILE A 27 17.40 7.18 -2.69
N SER A 28 17.15 8.48 -2.51
CA SER A 28 18.08 9.44 -1.95
C SER A 28 17.45 10.17 -0.78
N ASP A 29 17.96 9.91 0.44
CA ASP A 29 17.65 10.68 1.65
C ASP A 29 16.14 10.78 1.96
N ALA A 30 15.42 9.66 1.92
CA ALA A 30 14.01 9.64 2.27
C ALA A 30 13.83 9.79 3.78
N THR A 31 13.14 10.87 4.19
CA THR A 31 12.91 11.20 5.61
C THR A 31 11.45 11.60 5.80
N PHE A 32 10.65 10.75 6.45
CA PHE A 32 9.27 11.05 6.84
C PHE A 32 8.76 10.05 7.87
N ASP A 33 7.73 10.46 8.58
CA ASP A 33 7.03 9.64 9.55
C ASP A 33 5.65 9.22 9.02
N VAL A 34 5.14 8.08 9.50
CA VAL A 34 3.74 7.67 9.32
C VAL A 34 3.16 7.40 10.71
N LEU A 35 2.06 8.04 11.02
CA LEU A 35 1.38 7.85 12.30
C LEU A 35 0.50 6.58 12.28
N PRO A 36 0.23 5.98 13.46
CA PRO A 36 -0.70 4.87 13.55
C PRO A 36 -2.06 5.22 12.91
N GLY A 37 -2.60 4.31 12.12
CA GLY A 37 -3.88 4.48 11.45
C GLY A 37 -3.89 5.44 10.26
N GLU A 38 -2.77 6.02 9.84
CA GLU A 38 -2.71 6.81 8.60
C GLU A 38 -2.84 5.92 7.35
N LEU A 39 -3.43 6.49 6.31
CA LEU A 39 -3.39 5.97 4.95
C LEU A 39 -2.52 6.90 4.10
N VAL A 40 -1.27 6.51 3.88
CA VAL A 40 -0.26 7.34 3.20
C VAL A 40 -0.09 6.91 1.76
N ALA A 41 -0.24 7.87 0.83
CA ALA A 41 0.02 7.66 -0.59
C ALA A 41 1.44 8.10 -0.97
N LEU A 42 2.21 7.20 -1.59
CA LEU A 42 3.50 7.51 -2.21
C LEU A 42 3.29 7.71 -3.71
N VAL A 43 3.47 8.93 -4.20
CA VAL A 43 3.23 9.27 -5.60
C VAL A 43 4.51 9.79 -6.27
N GLY A 44 4.67 9.50 -7.55
CA GLY A 44 5.83 9.95 -8.34
C GLY A 44 5.95 9.16 -9.64
N PRO A 45 6.87 9.54 -10.54
CA PRO A 45 7.07 8.89 -11.84
C PRO A 45 7.38 7.40 -11.71
N SER A 46 7.06 6.62 -12.76
CA SER A 46 7.41 5.20 -12.81
C SER A 46 8.93 5.02 -12.75
N GLY A 47 9.37 3.98 -12.04
CA GLY A 47 10.80 3.67 -11.89
C GLY A 47 11.60 4.60 -10.97
N CYS A 48 11.00 5.60 -10.33
CA CYS A 48 11.75 6.51 -9.44
C CYS A 48 12.24 5.87 -8.13
N GLY A 49 11.70 4.72 -7.69
CA GLY A 49 12.15 4.03 -6.47
C GLY A 49 11.08 3.76 -5.41
N LYS A 50 9.81 4.14 -5.62
CA LYS A 50 8.71 3.95 -4.65
C LYS A 50 8.53 2.48 -4.23
N SER A 51 8.51 1.55 -5.18
CA SER A 51 8.43 0.11 -4.91
C SER A 51 9.64 -0.42 -4.15
N THR A 52 10.82 0.21 -4.38
CA THR A 52 12.02 -0.09 -3.58
C THR A 52 11.82 0.33 -2.12
N LEU A 53 11.28 1.50 -1.88
CA LEU A 53 10.98 1.97 -0.53
C LEU A 53 9.98 1.06 0.18
N LEU A 54 8.93 0.65 -0.53
CA LEU A 54 7.96 -0.31 0.01
C LEU A 54 8.61 -1.65 0.40
N LYS A 55 9.53 -2.16 -0.43
CA LYS A 55 10.27 -3.41 -0.14
C LYS A 55 11.22 -3.25 1.03
N ILE A 56 11.79 -2.05 1.25
CA ILE A 56 12.60 -1.74 2.43
C ILE A 56 11.70 -1.76 3.69
N LEU A 57 10.54 -1.11 3.65
CA LEU A 57 9.57 -1.13 4.75
C LEU A 57 9.07 -2.55 5.05
N ALA A 58 8.93 -3.40 4.03
CA ALA A 58 8.57 -4.80 4.20
C ALA A 58 9.70 -5.70 4.73
N GLY A 59 10.91 -5.16 4.94
CA GLY A 59 12.07 -5.95 5.31
C GLY A 59 12.61 -6.87 4.20
N LEU A 60 12.10 -6.74 2.96
CA LEU A 60 12.50 -7.57 1.83
C LEU A 60 13.82 -7.12 1.18
N HIS A 61 14.19 -5.86 1.38
CA HIS A 61 15.46 -5.29 0.89
C HIS A 61 16.15 -4.48 1.98
N PRO A 62 17.47 -4.63 2.16
CA PRO A 62 18.23 -3.74 3.04
C PRO A 62 18.34 -2.34 2.39
N HIS A 63 18.35 -1.31 3.20
CA HIS A 63 18.78 0.05 2.84
C HIS A 63 20.30 0.17 2.95
N ASP A 64 20.89 1.15 2.25
CA ASP A 64 22.36 1.33 2.25
C ASP A 64 22.78 2.33 3.35
N SER A 65 21.95 3.31 3.68
CA SER A 65 22.16 4.29 4.76
C SER A 65 20.83 4.78 5.32
N GLY A 66 20.90 5.46 6.47
CA GLY A 66 19.74 5.98 7.19
C GLY A 66 19.18 4.98 8.21
N THR A 67 18.01 5.28 8.73
CA THR A 67 17.32 4.48 9.74
C THR A 67 15.88 4.19 9.30
N VAL A 68 15.44 2.95 9.50
CA VAL A 68 14.03 2.51 9.34
C VAL A 68 13.59 1.89 10.65
N ARG A 69 12.56 2.46 11.28
CA ARG A 69 11.94 1.90 12.49
C ARG A 69 10.45 1.66 12.22
N LEU A 70 9.98 0.48 12.60
CA LEU A 70 8.57 0.07 12.51
C LEU A 70 8.07 -0.32 13.90
N GLY A 71 6.86 0.13 14.23
CA GLY A 71 6.29 -0.04 15.57
C GLY A 71 6.90 0.91 16.60
N SER A 72 6.62 0.67 17.87
CA SER A 72 7.13 1.42 19.01
C SER A 72 7.75 0.48 20.04
N ASP A 73 8.49 1.04 20.99
CA ASP A 73 9.11 0.26 22.08
C ASP A 73 8.05 -0.46 22.94
N THR A 74 6.84 0.11 23.03
CA THR A 74 5.72 -0.49 23.77
C THR A 74 4.93 -1.52 22.97
N HIS A 75 5.10 -1.55 21.64
CA HIS A 75 4.42 -2.46 20.72
C HIS A 75 5.45 -3.07 19.78
N PRO A 76 6.07 -4.19 20.16
CA PRO A 76 7.03 -4.87 19.30
C PRO A 76 6.40 -5.23 17.97
N PHE A 77 7.16 -5.04 16.89
CA PHE A 77 6.72 -5.24 15.53
C PHE A 77 7.46 -6.42 14.90
N ASP A 78 6.70 -7.41 14.45
CA ASP A 78 7.22 -8.56 13.70
C ASP A 78 6.82 -8.42 12.23
N PRO A 79 7.75 -8.10 11.30
CA PRO A 79 7.43 -7.94 9.90
C PRO A 79 6.74 -9.15 9.27
N ALA A 80 7.07 -10.36 9.69
CA ALA A 80 6.48 -11.58 9.16
C ALA A 80 5.00 -11.71 9.51
N ARG A 81 4.60 -11.21 10.67
CA ARG A 81 3.24 -11.31 11.21
C ARG A 81 2.43 -10.04 11.02
N ASP A 82 3.08 -8.88 11.16
CA ASP A 82 2.41 -7.59 11.27
C ASP A 82 2.30 -6.86 9.92
N ILE A 83 2.88 -7.40 8.83
CA ILE A 83 2.78 -6.81 7.49
C ILE A 83 1.89 -7.67 6.57
N GLY A 84 0.92 -7.00 5.94
CA GLY A 84 0.23 -7.50 4.75
C GLY A 84 0.80 -6.80 3.52
N MET A 85 1.23 -7.56 2.50
CA MET A 85 1.80 -6.97 1.30
C MET A 85 1.01 -7.34 0.05
N VAL A 86 0.66 -6.30 -0.73
CA VAL A 86 0.07 -6.41 -2.06
C VAL A 86 1.10 -5.95 -3.07
N PHE A 87 1.53 -6.86 -3.95
CA PHE A 87 2.45 -6.55 -5.02
C PHE A 87 1.72 -6.07 -6.28
N GLN A 88 2.40 -5.38 -7.17
CA GLN A 88 1.88 -4.95 -8.46
C GLN A 88 1.34 -6.13 -9.29
N ALA A 89 2.06 -7.27 -9.30
CA ALA A 89 1.53 -8.53 -9.80
C ALA A 89 0.86 -9.30 -8.66
N PRO A 90 -0.26 -9.99 -8.89
CA PRO A 90 -1.02 -10.69 -7.83
C PRO A 90 -0.23 -11.78 -7.10
N LEU A 91 0.76 -12.39 -7.75
CA LEU A 91 1.62 -13.47 -7.23
C LEU A 91 0.83 -14.58 -6.53
N LEU A 92 -0.28 -15.00 -7.12
CA LEU A 92 -1.07 -16.14 -6.64
C LEU A 92 -0.39 -17.46 -7.03
N LEU A 93 -0.45 -18.45 -6.14
CA LEU A 93 0.04 -19.80 -6.40
C LEU A 93 -0.91 -20.49 -7.37
N LYS A 94 -0.44 -20.75 -8.59
CA LYS A 94 -1.27 -21.23 -9.71
C LYS A 94 -1.89 -22.61 -9.47
N TRP A 95 -1.29 -23.43 -8.59
CA TRP A 95 -1.72 -24.78 -8.23
C TRP A 95 -2.66 -24.84 -7.01
N ARG A 96 -2.96 -23.67 -6.40
CA ARG A 96 -3.89 -23.53 -5.28
C ARG A 96 -5.18 -22.85 -5.72
N ARG A 97 -6.30 -23.23 -5.12
CA ARG A 97 -7.58 -22.54 -5.28
C ARG A 97 -7.50 -21.14 -4.70
N ILE A 98 -8.43 -20.26 -5.09
CA ILE A 98 -8.44 -18.87 -4.66
C ILE A 98 -8.56 -18.75 -3.14
N LEU A 99 -9.47 -19.50 -2.52
CA LEU A 99 -9.59 -19.51 -1.06
C LEU A 99 -8.27 -19.93 -0.38
N ASP A 100 -7.60 -20.96 -0.89
CA ASP A 100 -6.34 -21.45 -0.33
C ASP A 100 -5.18 -20.46 -0.57
N ASN A 101 -5.23 -19.68 -1.67
CA ASN A 101 -4.32 -18.56 -1.88
C ASN A 101 -4.54 -17.46 -0.84
N VAL A 102 -5.79 -17.11 -0.55
CA VAL A 102 -6.14 -16.10 0.45
C VAL A 102 -5.71 -16.56 1.85
N LEU A 103 -5.88 -17.83 2.17
CA LEU A 103 -5.54 -18.42 3.47
C LEU A 103 -4.04 -18.60 3.72
N LEU A 104 -3.21 -18.50 2.68
CA LEU A 104 -1.77 -18.81 2.76
C LEU A 104 -1.05 -18.12 3.93
N PRO A 105 -1.22 -16.82 4.21
CA PRO A 105 -0.57 -16.19 5.36
C PRO A 105 -1.03 -16.78 6.70
N ALA A 106 -2.31 -17.10 6.84
CA ALA A 106 -2.82 -17.71 8.07
C ALA A 106 -2.23 -19.10 8.30
N GLU A 107 -2.07 -19.90 7.23
CA GLU A 107 -1.41 -21.22 7.28
C GLU A 107 0.05 -21.08 7.73
N LEU A 108 0.80 -20.18 7.10
CA LEU A 108 2.23 -19.96 7.39
C LEU A 108 2.47 -19.47 8.83
N LEU A 109 1.55 -18.68 9.37
CA LEU A 109 1.60 -18.16 10.74
C LEU A 109 1.02 -19.13 11.77
N GLY A 110 0.52 -20.30 11.36
CA GLY A 110 -0.07 -21.28 12.26
C GLY A 110 -1.36 -20.79 12.95
N LEU A 111 -2.13 -19.91 12.31
CA LEU A 111 -3.36 -19.37 12.89
C LEU A 111 -4.48 -20.43 12.90
N PRO A 112 -5.45 -20.33 13.82
CA PRO A 112 -6.61 -21.20 13.83
C PRO A 112 -7.39 -21.14 12.51
N MET A 113 -7.43 -22.24 11.75
CA MET A 113 -7.96 -22.25 10.38
C MET A 113 -9.47 -22.07 10.29
N GLY A 114 -10.24 -22.37 11.33
CA GLY A 114 -11.68 -22.13 11.36
C GLY A 114 -12.01 -20.64 11.25
N PRO A 115 -11.58 -19.80 12.19
CA PRO A 115 -11.73 -18.35 12.12
C PRO A 115 -11.08 -17.73 10.88
N ALA A 116 -9.87 -18.17 10.50
CA ALA A 116 -9.18 -17.67 9.31
C ALA A 116 -10.00 -17.91 8.03
N ARG A 117 -10.65 -19.07 7.90
CA ARG A 117 -11.50 -19.40 6.75
C ARG A 117 -12.78 -18.56 6.70
N ALA A 118 -13.40 -18.29 7.85
CA ALA A 118 -14.55 -17.39 7.93
C ALA A 118 -14.14 -15.97 7.46
N ARG A 119 -13.05 -15.44 8.03
CA ARG A 119 -12.51 -14.14 7.65
C ARG A 119 -12.09 -14.07 6.16
N ALA A 120 -11.49 -15.13 5.63
CA ALA A 120 -11.12 -15.19 4.21
C ALA A 120 -12.35 -15.04 3.29
N ARG A 121 -13.47 -15.71 3.63
CA ARG A 121 -14.72 -15.57 2.85
C ARG A 121 -15.33 -14.17 2.96
N GLU A 122 -15.31 -13.57 4.15
CA GLU A 122 -15.75 -12.18 4.35
C GLU A 122 -14.92 -11.21 3.50
N LEU A 123 -13.60 -11.34 3.52
CA LEU A 123 -12.70 -10.53 2.71
C LEU A 123 -12.92 -10.78 1.21
N MET A 124 -13.11 -12.02 0.80
CA MET A 124 -13.43 -12.35 -0.60
C MET A 124 -14.75 -11.73 -1.05
N ALA A 125 -15.80 -11.80 -0.22
CA ALA A 125 -17.07 -11.14 -0.51
C ALA A 125 -16.89 -9.61 -0.62
N MET A 126 -16.15 -9.01 0.30
CA MET A 126 -15.83 -7.58 0.33
C MET A 126 -15.15 -7.11 -0.96
N VAL A 127 -14.18 -7.87 -1.49
CA VAL A 127 -13.52 -7.54 -2.75
C VAL A 127 -14.30 -8.03 -3.99
N GLY A 128 -15.54 -8.49 -3.82
CA GLY A 128 -16.41 -8.94 -4.93
C GLY A 128 -15.95 -10.25 -5.58
N LEU A 129 -15.46 -11.19 -4.78
CA LEU A 129 -15.06 -12.53 -5.19
C LEU A 129 -15.88 -13.64 -4.53
N ALA A 130 -17.06 -13.32 -3.96
CA ALA A 130 -17.97 -14.35 -3.45
C ALA A 130 -18.34 -15.36 -4.55
N GLY A 131 -18.29 -16.65 -4.24
CA GLY A 131 -18.55 -17.73 -5.19
C GLY A 131 -17.37 -18.08 -6.11
N GLN A 132 -16.19 -17.50 -5.86
CA GLN A 132 -14.97 -17.80 -6.64
C GLN A 132 -13.94 -18.62 -5.84
N GLU A 133 -14.34 -19.13 -4.67
CA GLU A 133 -13.47 -19.78 -3.67
C GLU A 133 -12.74 -20.98 -4.26
N ASP A 134 -13.44 -21.77 -5.04
CA ASP A 134 -12.96 -23.06 -5.58
C ASP A 134 -12.24 -22.94 -6.92
N LYS A 135 -12.21 -21.76 -7.52
CA LYS A 135 -11.51 -21.52 -8.79
C LYS A 135 -10.00 -21.47 -8.60
N PHE A 136 -9.28 -21.75 -9.66
CA PHE A 136 -7.85 -21.52 -9.75
C PHE A 136 -7.53 -20.13 -10.32
N PRO A 137 -6.32 -19.57 -10.06
CA PRO A 137 -5.96 -18.24 -10.56
C PRO A 137 -6.12 -18.07 -12.08
N TYR A 138 -5.83 -19.07 -12.87
CA TYR A 138 -5.95 -19.02 -14.33
C TYR A 138 -7.39 -18.95 -14.85
N GLU A 139 -8.38 -19.21 -14.00
CA GLU A 139 -9.81 -19.08 -14.31
C GLU A 139 -10.35 -17.67 -14.02
N LEU A 140 -9.53 -16.80 -13.43
CA LEU A 140 -9.89 -15.44 -13.05
C LEU A 140 -9.23 -14.41 -13.96
N SER A 141 -9.92 -13.29 -14.21
CA SER A 141 -9.32 -12.12 -14.87
C SER A 141 -8.19 -11.54 -14.00
N GLY A 142 -7.25 -10.80 -14.62
CA GLY A 142 -6.15 -10.16 -13.88
C GLY A 142 -6.63 -9.25 -12.74
N GLY A 143 -7.73 -8.52 -12.95
CA GLY A 143 -8.34 -7.70 -11.90
C GLY A 143 -8.93 -8.54 -10.76
N MET A 144 -9.53 -9.69 -11.05
CA MET A 144 -10.01 -10.61 -10.01
C MET A 144 -8.84 -11.21 -9.23
N GLN A 145 -7.76 -11.57 -9.90
CA GLN A 145 -6.54 -12.06 -9.24
C GLN A 145 -5.95 -10.99 -8.29
N GLN A 146 -5.93 -9.72 -8.71
CA GLN A 146 -5.46 -8.61 -7.87
C GLN A 146 -6.33 -8.43 -6.63
N ARG A 147 -7.65 -8.54 -6.78
CA ARG A 147 -8.59 -8.51 -5.64
C ARG A 147 -8.38 -9.67 -4.67
N ALA A 148 -8.07 -10.85 -5.16
CA ALA A 148 -7.69 -12.00 -4.32
C ALA A 148 -6.38 -11.75 -3.57
N ALA A 149 -5.40 -11.11 -4.20
CA ALA A 149 -4.15 -10.72 -3.54
C ALA A 149 -4.37 -9.69 -2.42
N ILE A 150 -5.32 -8.76 -2.59
CA ILE A 150 -5.71 -7.82 -1.52
C ILE A 150 -6.34 -8.58 -0.34
N ALA A 151 -7.29 -9.48 -0.60
CA ALA A 151 -7.90 -10.31 0.45
C ALA A 151 -6.84 -11.15 1.19
N ARG A 152 -5.88 -11.74 0.45
CA ARG A 152 -4.74 -12.47 1.03
C ARG A 152 -3.91 -11.61 1.98
N ALA A 153 -3.61 -10.37 1.60
CA ALA A 153 -2.81 -9.48 2.41
C ALA A 153 -3.48 -9.06 3.74
N LEU A 154 -4.80 -9.23 3.85
CA LEU A 154 -5.60 -8.81 5.01
C LEU A 154 -6.01 -9.97 5.93
N VAL A 155 -5.89 -11.24 5.49
CA VAL A 155 -6.50 -12.39 6.18
C VAL A 155 -5.94 -12.62 7.58
N HIS A 156 -4.65 -12.39 7.79
CA HIS A 156 -3.94 -12.60 9.06
C HIS A 156 -3.99 -11.39 10.01
N ASP A 157 -4.81 -10.38 9.67
CA ASP A 157 -5.02 -9.18 10.47
C ASP A 157 -3.76 -8.35 10.73
N PRO A 158 -2.99 -7.96 9.69
CA PRO A 158 -1.74 -7.23 9.85
C PRO A 158 -1.98 -5.84 10.46
N LYS A 159 -0.96 -5.27 11.15
CA LYS A 159 -0.97 -3.89 11.65
C LYS A 159 -0.64 -2.87 10.55
N LEU A 160 0.20 -3.27 9.60
CA LEU A 160 0.66 -2.48 8.46
C LEU A 160 0.28 -3.16 7.15
N VAL A 161 -0.34 -2.41 6.24
CA VAL A 161 -0.59 -2.90 4.88
C VAL A 161 0.23 -2.07 3.89
N LEU A 162 1.08 -2.75 3.14
CA LEU A 162 1.92 -2.16 2.09
C LEU A 162 1.37 -2.56 0.73
N MET A 163 1.09 -1.60 -0.14
CA MET A 163 0.48 -1.86 -1.45
C MET A 163 1.28 -1.21 -2.56
N ASP A 164 1.76 -2.01 -3.50
CA ASP A 164 2.51 -1.55 -4.68
C ASP A 164 1.59 -1.54 -5.89
N GLU A 165 1.10 -0.36 -6.29
CA GLU A 165 0.16 -0.14 -7.40
C GLU A 165 -1.04 -1.12 -7.40
N PRO A 166 -1.79 -1.24 -6.28
CA PRO A 166 -2.76 -2.32 -6.07
C PRO A 166 -3.90 -2.34 -7.10
N PHE A 167 -4.16 -1.21 -7.75
CA PHE A 167 -5.29 -1.05 -8.68
C PHE A 167 -4.84 -0.80 -10.12
N GLY A 168 -3.54 -0.87 -10.42
CA GLY A 168 -2.99 -0.58 -11.75
C GLY A 168 -3.55 -1.44 -12.88
N ALA A 169 -3.85 -2.71 -12.59
CA ALA A 169 -4.40 -3.66 -13.56
C ALA A 169 -5.94 -3.64 -13.69
N LEU A 170 -6.65 -2.76 -12.96
CA LEU A 170 -8.10 -2.67 -12.96
C LEU A 170 -8.60 -1.66 -14.00
N ASP A 171 -9.76 -1.96 -14.60
CA ASP A 171 -10.51 -0.96 -15.36
C ASP A 171 -10.98 0.20 -14.47
N ALA A 172 -11.35 1.33 -15.08
CA ALA A 172 -11.67 2.57 -14.37
C ALA A 172 -12.83 2.40 -13.36
N LEU A 173 -13.92 1.73 -13.73
CA LEU A 173 -15.09 1.55 -12.85
C LEU A 173 -14.77 0.62 -11.69
N THR A 174 -14.07 -0.48 -11.95
CA THR A 174 -13.64 -1.41 -10.92
C THR A 174 -12.66 -0.74 -9.97
N ARG A 175 -11.74 0.09 -10.49
CA ARG A 175 -10.78 0.87 -9.69
C ARG A 175 -11.50 1.83 -8.73
N GLU A 176 -12.51 2.56 -9.19
CA GLU A 176 -13.29 3.46 -8.32
C GLU A 176 -14.01 2.68 -7.20
N LYS A 177 -14.60 1.54 -7.52
CA LYS A 177 -15.22 0.66 -6.50
C LYS A 177 -14.20 0.18 -5.48
N MET A 178 -13.02 -0.25 -5.93
CA MET A 178 -11.95 -0.72 -5.05
C MET A 178 -11.36 0.40 -4.18
N ASN A 179 -11.30 1.63 -4.70
CA ASN A 179 -10.90 2.80 -3.91
C ASN A 179 -11.88 3.04 -2.75
N LEU A 180 -13.18 2.98 -2.99
CA LEU A 180 -14.21 3.10 -1.94
C LEU A 180 -14.12 1.94 -0.93
N GLU A 181 -13.92 0.70 -1.39
CA GLU A 181 -13.75 -0.46 -0.51
C GLU A 181 -12.47 -0.35 0.34
N LEU A 182 -11.36 0.13 -0.22
CA LEU A 182 -10.14 0.35 0.56
C LEU A 182 -10.35 1.41 1.64
N LEU A 183 -11.05 2.50 1.36
CA LEU A 183 -11.42 3.50 2.37
C LEU A 183 -12.31 2.90 3.47
N ARG A 184 -13.25 2.02 3.12
CA ARG A 184 -14.09 1.32 4.09
C ARG A 184 -13.27 0.39 4.98
N ILE A 185 -12.44 -0.48 4.37
CA ILE A 185 -11.53 -1.39 5.08
C ILE A 185 -10.63 -0.61 6.04
N TRP A 186 -10.01 0.46 5.55
CA TRP A 186 -9.13 1.29 6.34
C TRP A 186 -9.87 1.92 7.54
N LYS A 187 -11.06 2.50 7.32
CA LYS A 187 -11.88 3.11 8.38
C LYS A 187 -12.31 2.10 9.44
N GLU A 188 -12.80 0.92 9.01
CA GLU A 188 -13.31 -0.12 9.91
C GLU A 188 -12.18 -0.82 10.69
N SER A 189 -11.01 -0.99 10.08
CA SER A 189 -9.90 -1.72 10.68
C SER A 189 -8.94 -0.88 11.50
N GLY A 190 -8.90 0.45 11.28
CA GLY A 190 -7.94 1.36 11.92
C GLY A 190 -6.47 1.09 11.56
N LYS A 191 -6.21 0.30 10.52
CA LYS A 191 -4.85 -0.12 10.11
C LYS A 191 -4.05 1.03 9.53
N THR A 192 -2.74 0.96 9.69
CA THR A 192 -1.81 1.82 8.96
C THR A 192 -1.62 1.25 7.55
N ILE A 193 -1.81 2.10 6.53
CA ILE A 193 -1.66 1.69 5.12
C ILE A 193 -0.67 2.62 4.44
N VAL A 194 0.30 2.05 3.74
CA VAL A 194 1.18 2.78 2.80
C VAL A 194 0.99 2.19 1.42
N PHE A 195 0.55 3.00 0.48
CA PHE A 195 0.36 2.53 -0.88
C PHE A 195 1.09 3.40 -1.90
N VAL A 196 1.65 2.72 -2.89
CA VAL A 196 2.30 3.34 -4.05
C VAL A 196 1.29 3.43 -5.17
N THR A 197 1.22 4.58 -5.81
CA THR A 197 0.45 4.77 -7.04
C THR A 197 1.13 5.79 -7.96
N HIS A 198 0.86 5.69 -9.25
CA HIS A 198 1.14 6.74 -10.22
C HIS A 198 -0.09 7.60 -10.51
N GLY A 199 -1.25 7.23 -9.97
CA GLY A 199 -2.51 7.96 -10.12
C GLY A 199 -2.63 9.12 -9.12
N ILE A 200 -2.42 10.36 -9.57
CA ILE A 200 -2.48 11.56 -8.71
C ILE A 200 -3.86 11.71 -8.07
N SER A 201 -4.93 11.53 -8.86
CA SER A 201 -6.31 11.57 -8.36
C SER A 201 -6.57 10.49 -7.30
N GLU A 202 -6.01 9.29 -7.47
CA GLU A 202 -6.12 8.19 -6.52
C GLU A 202 -5.40 8.52 -5.21
N ALA A 203 -4.17 9.06 -5.29
CA ALA A 203 -3.40 9.48 -4.12
C ALA A 203 -4.14 10.52 -3.27
N VAL A 204 -4.74 11.53 -3.91
CA VAL A 204 -5.53 12.57 -3.23
C VAL A 204 -6.84 12.00 -2.68
N PHE A 205 -7.49 11.10 -3.43
CA PHE A 205 -8.77 10.51 -3.02
C PHE A 205 -8.61 9.59 -1.80
N LEU A 206 -7.60 8.74 -1.78
CA LEU A 206 -7.37 7.76 -0.71
C LEU A 206 -6.60 8.33 0.47
N GLY A 207 -5.47 9.00 0.22
CA GLY A 207 -4.50 9.37 1.24
C GLY A 207 -5.05 10.30 2.32
N THR A 208 -4.70 10.03 3.58
CA THR A 208 -4.73 11.05 4.64
C THR A 208 -3.58 12.02 4.45
N ARG A 209 -2.51 11.50 3.85
CA ARG A 209 -1.26 12.20 3.55
C ARG A 209 -0.73 11.73 2.20
N VAL A 210 -0.10 12.63 1.47
CA VAL A 210 0.60 12.33 0.21
C VAL A 210 2.07 12.68 0.35
N VAL A 211 2.94 11.72 0.02
CA VAL A 211 4.39 11.92 -0.11
C VAL A 211 4.73 11.88 -1.59
N VAL A 212 5.28 12.97 -2.11
CA VAL A 212 5.61 13.13 -3.53
C VAL A 212 7.09 12.89 -3.74
N PHE A 213 7.43 11.99 -4.66
CA PHE A 213 8.80 11.69 -5.06
C PHE A 213 9.08 12.20 -6.47
N THR A 214 10.25 12.79 -6.68
CA THR A 214 10.73 13.22 -8.00
C THR A 214 11.20 12.04 -8.87
N ALA A 215 11.45 12.30 -10.15
CA ALA A 215 12.13 11.35 -11.04
C ALA A 215 13.56 11.03 -10.54
N GLY A 216 14.01 9.83 -10.83
CA GLY A 216 15.21 9.16 -10.32
C GLY A 216 16.48 9.99 -10.16
N PRO A 217 17.17 9.89 -9.00
CA PRO A 217 16.80 9.06 -7.85
C PRO A 217 15.57 9.61 -7.11
N ALA A 218 14.74 8.73 -6.52
CA ALA A 218 13.60 9.16 -5.73
C ALA A 218 14.06 10.06 -4.59
N ARG A 219 13.76 11.33 -4.70
CA ARG A 219 13.89 12.31 -3.61
C ARG A 219 12.52 12.77 -3.20
N MET A 220 12.31 12.92 -1.92
CA MET A 220 11.05 13.47 -1.43
C MET A 220 10.98 14.95 -1.83
N ALA A 221 10.02 15.30 -2.69
CA ALA A 221 9.75 16.66 -3.12
C ALA A 221 8.86 17.39 -2.12
N ASP A 222 7.89 16.68 -1.54
CA ASP A 222 6.94 17.23 -0.59
C ASP A 222 6.23 16.14 0.20
N ASN A 223 5.68 16.51 1.37
CA ASN A 223 4.90 15.64 2.25
C ASN A 223 3.80 16.49 2.91
N PHE A 224 2.54 16.25 2.57
CA PHE A 224 1.43 17.07 3.05
C PHE A 224 0.17 16.27 3.34
N GLN A 225 -0.63 16.78 4.26
CA GLN A 225 -1.93 16.19 4.61
C GLN A 225 -2.99 16.54 3.59
N ILE A 226 -3.96 15.63 3.43
CA ILE A 226 -5.16 15.82 2.62
C ILE A 226 -6.34 16.02 3.55
N GLU A 227 -6.79 17.25 3.64
CA GLU A 227 -7.84 17.69 4.56
C GLU A 227 -9.22 17.62 3.88
N PHE A 228 -9.79 16.43 3.83
CA PHE A 228 -11.19 16.21 3.46
C PHE A 228 -11.90 15.44 4.57
N ASP A 229 -13.15 15.77 4.81
CA ASP A 229 -14.03 15.05 5.73
C ASP A 229 -14.17 13.58 5.32
N ARG A 230 -14.48 12.75 6.30
CA ARG A 230 -14.68 11.32 6.09
C ARG A 230 -16.07 10.90 6.59
N PRO A 231 -16.75 9.97 5.91
CA PRO A 231 -16.30 9.18 4.75
C PRO A 231 -16.22 10.00 3.46
N ARG A 232 -15.21 9.75 2.63
CA ARG A 232 -15.10 10.36 1.31
C ARG A 232 -16.00 9.65 0.31
N THR A 233 -16.69 10.44 -0.52
CA THR A 233 -17.46 9.96 -1.68
C THR A 233 -16.78 10.44 -2.96
N LEU A 234 -17.20 9.91 -4.11
CA LEU A 234 -16.63 10.31 -5.40
C LEU A 234 -16.83 11.80 -5.73
N ASP A 235 -17.83 12.42 -5.11
CA ASP A 235 -18.17 13.85 -5.33
C ASP A 235 -17.02 14.79 -4.96
N ILE A 236 -16.16 14.40 -3.98
CA ILE A 236 -15.02 15.24 -3.62
C ILE A 236 -14.09 15.53 -4.79
N LYS A 237 -14.06 14.66 -5.82
CA LYS A 237 -13.22 14.83 -7.01
C LYS A 237 -13.62 16.04 -7.86
N THR A 238 -14.85 16.54 -7.70
CA THR A 238 -15.37 17.73 -8.38
C THR A 238 -15.09 19.01 -7.59
N HIS A 239 -14.63 18.91 -6.34
CA HIS A 239 -14.36 20.08 -5.50
C HIS A 239 -13.09 20.81 -5.94
N GLU A 240 -13.13 22.14 -5.86
CA GLU A 240 -11.99 22.99 -6.21
C GLU A 240 -10.72 22.66 -5.39
N VAL A 241 -10.90 22.35 -4.09
CA VAL A 241 -9.81 21.95 -3.19
C VAL A 241 -9.14 20.65 -3.65
N PHE A 242 -9.90 19.68 -4.18
CA PHE A 242 -9.34 18.47 -4.78
C PHE A 242 -8.47 18.81 -5.99
N GLY A 243 -8.96 19.73 -6.85
CA GLY A 243 -8.20 20.27 -7.97
C GLY A 243 -6.92 20.99 -7.53
N ALA A 244 -6.95 21.70 -6.39
CA ALA A 244 -5.75 22.36 -5.85
C ALA A 244 -4.67 21.36 -5.42
N TYR A 245 -5.05 20.25 -4.71
CA TYR A 245 -4.11 19.21 -4.36
C TYR A 245 -3.51 18.51 -5.58
N THR A 246 -4.34 18.18 -6.58
CA THR A 246 -3.85 17.54 -7.82
C THR A 246 -2.89 18.45 -8.59
N ARG A 247 -3.20 19.75 -8.74
CA ARG A 247 -2.29 20.74 -9.35
C ARG A 247 -0.97 20.86 -8.58
N ARG A 248 -1.01 20.89 -7.22
CA ARG A 248 0.21 20.89 -6.40
C ARG A 248 1.12 19.71 -6.75
N ILE A 249 0.57 18.51 -6.88
CA ILE A 249 1.35 17.32 -7.23
C ILE A 249 1.90 17.43 -8.66
N TYR A 250 1.09 17.85 -9.65
CA TYR A 250 1.56 18.04 -11.03
C TYR A 250 2.74 19.01 -11.10
N ARG A 251 2.66 20.12 -10.36
CA ARG A 251 3.72 21.14 -10.27
C ARG A 251 5.01 20.57 -9.69
N LEU A 252 4.92 19.79 -8.60
CA LEU A 252 6.05 19.13 -7.97
C LEU A 252 6.71 18.08 -8.89
N LEU A 253 5.94 17.50 -9.81
CA LEU A 253 6.44 16.53 -10.80
C LEU A 253 6.94 17.20 -12.09
N GLY A 254 6.90 18.54 -12.19
CA GLY A 254 7.33 19.28 -13.38
C GLY A 254 6.43 19.07 -14.60
N MET A 255 5.12 18.87 -14.37
CA MET A 255 4.12 18.59 -15.41
C MET A 255 3.22 19.82 -15.71
N GLU A 256 3.56 20.99 -15.21
CA GLU A 256 2.94 22.31 -15.51
C GLU A 256 3.88 23.19 -16.31
#